data_da4824cd7e8227471051401591903d62
#
_entry.id   da4824cd7e8227471051401591903d62
#
_cell.length_a   1.000
_cell.length_b   1.000
_cell.length_c   1.000
_cell.angle_alpha   90.00
_cell.angle_beta   90.00
_cell.angle_gamma   90.00
#
_symmetry.space_group_name_H-M   'P 1'
#
loop_
_entity.id
_entity.type
_entity.pdbx_description
1 polymer ?
#
loop_
_entity_poly.entity_id
_entity_poly.type
_entity_poly.pdbx_seq_one_letter_code
_entity_poly.pdbx_strand_id
1 'polypeptide(L)' 'MMSDGYFLGVDVGSASVRAGLYSAQGERLSFATRPISQFHASNARVEQSSAEIWQQVCAVVREAVDSSGISPDAI' A
#
# COMPACT_ATOMS: atom_id res chain seq x y z
N MET A 1 -16.08 2.41 24.84
CA MET A 1 -15.26 2.57 24.32
C MET A 1 -15.24 2.64 23.12
N MET A 2 -15.24 2.86 22.56
CA MET A 2 -15.11 2.68 21.44
C MET A 2 -13.91 2.59 20.87
N SER A 3 -13.73 1.86 20.18
CA SER A 3 -12.44 1.72 19.64
C SER A 3 -12.15 2.78 18.64
N ASP A 4 -11.01 3.35 18.78
CA ASP A 4 -10.55 4.32 17.84
C ASP A 4 -9.55 3.69 16.90
N GLY A 5 -9.75 2.45 16.57
CA GLY A 5 -8.82 1.74 15.70
C GLY A 5 -8.72 2.35 14.32
N TYR A 6 -7.60 2.09 13.68
CA TYR A 6 -7.33 2.52 12.32
C TYR A 6 -7.09 1.29 11.46
N PHE A 7 -7.41 1.42 10.19
CA PHE A 7 -7.29 0.30 9.26
C PHE A 7 -6.38 0.68 8.11
N LEU A 8 -5.52 -0.25 7.75
CA LEU A 8 -4.63 -0.08 6.62
C LEU A 8 -5.12 -0.96 5.48
N GLY A 9 -5.41 -0.34 4.35
CA GLY A 9 -5.79 -1.08 3.16
C GLY A 9 -4.66 -1.07 2.15
N VAL A 10 -4.39 -2.22 1.56
CA VAL A 10 -3.35 -2.34 0.54
C VAL A 10 -3.97 -2.96 -0.70
N ASP A 11 -3.69 -2.35 -1.83
CA ASP A 11 -4.19 -2.83 -3.12
C ASP A 11 -3.00 -3.00 -4.05
N VAL A 12 -2.87 -4.20 -4.60
CA VAL A 12 -1.80 -4.51 -5.55
C VAL A 12 -2.44 -4.70 -6.92
N GLY A 13 -2.19 -3.75 -7.80
CA GLY A 13 -2.70 -3.83 -9.16
C GLY A 13 -1.64 -4.32 -10.13
N SER A 14 -1.96 -4.26 -11.40
CA SER A 14 -1.04 -4.74 -12.43
C SER A 14 0.11 -3.78 -12.69
N ALA A 15 -0.04 -2.51 -12.33
CA ALA A 15 0.97 -1.49 -12.65
C ALA A 15 1.36 -0.66 -11.43
N SER A 16 0.70 -0.85 -10.29
CA SER A 16 1.02 -0.05 -9.11
C SER A 16 0.55 -0.77 -7.86
N VAL A 17 1.13 -0.36 -6.73
CA VAL A 17 0.65 -0.74 -5.41
C VAL A 17 0.18 0.52 -4.71
N ARG A 18 -0.83 0.39 -3.88
CA ARG A 18 -1.42 1.52 -3.16
C ARG A 18 -1.67 1.10 -1.73
N ALA A 19 -1.52 2.07 -0.82
CA ALA A 19 -1.86 1.86 0.58
C ALA A 19 -2.61 3.08 1.08
N GLY A 20 -3.64 2.86 1.87
CA GLY A 20 -4.40 3.94 2.47
C GLY A 20 -4.66 3.64 3.92
N LEU A 21 -4.64 4.66 4.75
CA LEU A 21 -4.94 4.54 6.15
C LEU A 21 -6.29 5.20 6.41
N TYR A 22 -7.15 4.47 7.10
CA TYR A 22 -8.54 4.87 7.29
C TYR A 22 -8.89 4.86 8.76
N SER A 23 -9.74 5.81 9.15
CA SER A 23 -10.30 5.81 10.49
C SER A 23 -11.35 4.72 10.62
N ALA A 24 -11.77 4.47 11.86
CA ALA A 24 -12.83 3.51 12.12
C ALA A 24 -14.15 3.91 11.44
N GLN A 25 -14.31 5.18 11.11
CA GLN A 25 -15.49 5.69 10.43
C GLN A 25 -15.35 5.66 8.91
N GLY A 26 -14.23 5.16 8.39
CA GLY A 26 -14.03 5.04 6.96
C GLY A 26 -13.43 6.25 6.29
N GLU A 27 -12.98 7.22 7.05
CA GLU A 27 -12.35 8.41 6.50
C GLU A 27 -10.91 8.10 6.11
N ARG A 28 -10.52 8.47 4.90
CA ARG A 28 -9.16 8.26 4.44
C ARG A 28 -8.25 9.34 5.00
N LEU A 29 -7.28 8.91 5.80
CA LEU A 29 -6.38 9.83 6.50
C LEU A 29 -5.08 10.05 5.76
N SER A 30 -4.61 9.04 5.02
CA SER A 30 -3.43 9.17 4.19
C SER A 30 -3.49 8.16 3.06
N PHE A 31 -2.65 8.38 2.06
CA PHE A 31 -2.66 7.52 0.88
C PHE A 31 -1.28 7.60 0.23
N ALA A 32 -0.79 6.46 -0.23
CA ALA A 32 0.46 6.39 -0.94
C ALA A 32 0.31 5.42 -2.10
N THR A 33 1.02 5.70 -3.18
CA THR A 33 1.02 4.83 -4.35
C THR A 33 2.43 4.77 -4.93
N ARG A 34 2.79 3.62 -5.46
CA ARG A 34 4.06 3.40 -6.11
C ARG A 34 3.85 2.58 -7.38
N PRO A 35 4.56 2.90 -8.44
CA PRO A 35 4.49 2.09 -9.65
C PRO A 35 5.23 0.77 -9.43
N ILE A 36 4.80 -0.25 -10.16
CA ILE A 36 5.52 -1.50 -10.23
C ILE A 36 5.95 -1.69 -11.66
N SER A 37 7.21 -2.11 -11.85
CA SER A 37 7.69 -2.43 -13.19
C SER A 37 7.00 -3.68 -13.68
N GLN A 38 6.59 -3.66 -14.93
CA GLN A 38 6.11 -4.85 -15.59
C GLN A 38 7.24 -5.40 -16.43
N PHE A 39 7.44 -6.68 -16.28
CA PHE A 39 8.51 -7.34 -17.01
C PHE A 39 7.92 -8.00 -18.24
N HIS A 40 8.40 -7.59 -19.42
CA HIS A 40 7.93 -8.12 -20.69
C HIS A 40 8.96 -9.08 -21.24
N ALA A 41 8.59 -10.34 -21.29
CA ALA A 41 9.46 -11.34 -21.90
C ALA A 41 9.31 -11.27 -23.41
N SER A 42 10.28 -11.88 -24.11
CA SER A 42 10.32 -11.84 -25.55
C SER A 42 9.11 -12.51 -26.21
N ASN A 43 8.42 -13.37 -25.48
CA ASN A 43 7.22 -14.02 -25.97
C ASN A 43 5.95 -13.25 -25.61
N ALA A 44 6.08 -11.99 -25.28
CA ALA A 44 4.98 -11.09 -24.94
C ALA A 44 4.29 -11.42 -23.60
N ARG A 45 4.91 -12.23 -22.79
CA ARG A 45 4.39 -12.44 -21.43
C ARG A 45 4.73 -11.24 -20.57
N VAL A 46 3.82 -10.92 -19.66
CA VAL A 46 4.04 -9.89 -18.67
C VAL A 46 4.23 -10.58 -17.33
N GLU A 47 5.36 -10.33 -16.69
CA GLU A 47 5.68 -10.93 -15.41
C GLU A 47 6.05 -9.84 -14.44
N GLN A 48 5.70 -10.05 -13.18
CA GLN A 48 6.05 -9.15 -12.11
C GLN A 48 6.92 -9.90 -11.12
N SER A 49 7.98 -9.21 -10.67
CA SER A 49 8.87 -9.79 -9.66
C SER A 49 8.19 -9.74 -8.31
N SER A 50 8.07 -10.88 -7.64
CA SER A 50 7.51 -10.94 -6.29
C SER A 50 8.32 -10.09 -5.33
N ALA A 51 9.64 -10.07 -5.48
CA ALA A 51 10.49 -9.28 -4.61
C ALA A 51 10.23 -7.80 -4.80
N GLU A 52 10.07 -7.36 -6.04
CA GLU A 52 9.79 -5.96 -6.32
C GLU A 52 8.43 -5.56 -5.76
N ILE A 53 7.41 -6.39 -5.97
CA ILE A 53 6.08 -6.11 -5.46
C ILE A 53 6.13 -5.97 -3.94
N TRP A 54 6.81 -6.89 -3.27
CA TRP A 54 6.92 -6.83 -1.82
C TRP A 54 7.64 -5.57 -1.36
N GLN A 55 8.73 -5.18 -2.04
CA GLN A 55 9.44 -3.97 -1.69
C GLN A 55 8.54 -2.74 -1.82
N GLN A 56 7.75 -2.68 -2.89
CA GLN A 56 6.86 -1.54 -3.09
C GLN A 56 5.71 -1.55 -2.10
N VAL A 57 5.19 -2.72 -1.74
CA VAL A 57 4.16 -2.82 -0.69
C VAL A 57 4.71 -2.26 0.62
N CYS A 58 5.90 -2.68 1.01
CA CYS A 58 6.49 -2.16 2.24
C CYS A 58 6.69 -0.65 2.17
N ALA A 59 7.11 -0.14 1.02
CA ALA A 59 7.35 1.28 0.85
C ALA A 59 6.05 2.10 0.95
N VAL A 60 4.96 1.66 0.29
CA VAL A 60 3.73 2.42 0.35
C VAL A 60 3.09 2.34 1.72
N VAL A 61 3.20 1.20 2.39
CA VAL A 61 2.66 1.08 3.75
C VAL A 61 3.39 2.04 4.68
N ARG A 62 4.73 2.04 4.61
CA ARG A 62 5.50 2.95 5.44
C ARG A 62 5.18 4.39 5.16
N GLU A 63 5.07 4.74 3.89
CA GLU A 63 4.76 6.12 3.51
C GLU A 63 3.38 6.53 3.99
N ALA A 64 2.38 5.66 3.84
CA ALA A 64 1.02 5.97 4.29
C ALA A 64 0.97 6.16 5.79
N VAL A 65 1.65 5.30 6.55
CA VAL A 65 1.67 5.40 8.00
C VAL A 65 2.41 6.66 8.43
N ASP A 66 3.58 6.92 7.86
CA ASP A 66 4.39 8.07 8.24
C ASP A 66 3.66 9.38 7.96
N SER A 67 3.03 9.49 6.80
CA SER A 67 2.36 10.73 6.42
C SER A 67 1.08 10.95 7.22
N SER A 68 0.51 9.90 7.80
CA SER A 68 -0.71 10.05 8.60
C SER A 68 -0.44 10.66 9.96
N GLY A 69 0.77 10.52 10.48
CA GLY A 69 1.08 10.96 11.84
C GLY A 69 0.53 10.02 12.91
N ILE A 70 0.01 8.88 12.53
CA ILE A 70 -0.59 7.94 13.48
C ILE A 70 0.44 6.88 13.84
N SER A 71 0.47 6.52 15.13
CA SER A 71 1.40 5.52 15.60
C SER A 71 1.05 4.16 14.99
N PRO A 72 2.04 3.40 14.51
CA PRO A 72 1.76 2.05 14.00
C PRO A 72 1.08 1.15 15.01
N ASP A 73 1.27 1.39 16.30
CA ASP A 73 0.65 0.59 17.33
C ASP A 73 -0.86 0.76 17.37
N ALA A 74 -1.38 1.82 16.77
CA ALA A 74 -2.82 2.09 16.74
C ALA A 74 -3.52 1.46 15.54
N ILE A 75 -2.77 0.86 14.64
CA ILE A 75 -3.32 0.29 13.40
C ILE A 75 -3.61 -1.18 13.56
#